data_93b7b16a11996a3f046d8bcca66a6177
#
_entry.id   93b7b16a11996a3f046d8bcca66a6177
#
_cell.length_a   1.000
_cell.length_b   1.000
_cell.length_c   1.000
_cell.angle_alpha   90.00
_cell.angle_beta   90.00
_cell.angle_gamma   90.00
#
_symmetry.space_group_name_H-M   'P 1'
#
loop_
_entity.id
_entity.type
_entity.pdbx_description
1 polymer ?
#
loop_
_entity_poly.entity_id
_entity_poly.type
_entity_poly.pdbx_seq_one_letter_code
_entity_poly.pdbx_strand_id
1 'polypeptide(L)'
;MSLPALRRVKPENLHLTLAFLGHTPDERLDDVSGAAADAAARVSPFTLSFDRAGRFPDRGRPRVVWLGIAEGEASVLELGVGAYAGLRSRSLRFDERPLAPHLTLARVAEDASSAEAKTVGAAIDELAIPELRFEVGEIAVIQSVLSPKGPRYTSLATAPLAHN
;
A
#
# COMPACT_ATOMS: atom_id res chain seq x y z
N MET A 1 -21.43 -11.69 5.24
CA MET A 1 -20.80 -12.83 5.96
C MET A 1 -19.73 -12.28 6.90
N SER A 2 -19.75 -12.64 8.18
CA SER A 2 -18.71 -12.26 9.13
C SER A 2 -17.58 -13.29 9.08
N LEU A 3 -16.34 -12.85 8.85
CA LEU A 3 -15.16 -13.71 8.90
C LEU A 3 -14.33 -13.30 10.12
N PRO A 4 -14.53 -13.91 11.29
CA PRO A 4 -13.89 -13.49 12.55
C PRO A 4 -12.36 -13.56 12.51
N ALA A 5 -11.81 -14.42 11.64
CA ALA A 5 -10.38 -14.50 11.41
C ALA A 5 -9.77 -13.29 10.66
N LEU A 6 -10.60 -12.36 10.14
CA LEU A 6 -10.12 -11.18 9.41
C LEU A 6 -10.04 -9.96 10.30
N ARG A 7 -8.85 -9.40 10.40
CA ARG A 7 -8.58 -8.07 10.94
C ARG A 7 -8.60 -7.07 9.78
N ARG A 8 -9.72 -6.37 9.61
CA ARG A 8 -9.89 -5.39 8.53
C ARG A 8 -8.99 -4.18 8.75
N VAL A 9 -8.43 -3.64 7.66
CA VAL A 9 -7.81 -2.34 7.67
C VAL A 9 -8.90 -1.29 7.83
N LYS A 10 -8.71 -0.32 8.72
CA LYS A 10 -9.65 0.77 8.89
C LYS A 10 -9.65 1.66 7.63
N PRO A 11 -10.79 2.24 7.23
CA PRO A 11 -10.86 3.06 6.02
C PRO A 11 -9.79 4.15 5.96
N GLU A 12 -9.54 4.84 7.07
CA GLU A 12 -8.52 5.89 7.20
C GLU A 12 -7.08 5.39 7.04
N ASN A 13 -6.86 4.09 7.11
CA ASN A 13 -5.54 3.45 6.98
C ASN A 13 -5.37 2.73 5.63
N LEU A 14 -6.37 2.80 4.74
CA LEU A 14 -6.25 2.22 3.40
C LEU A 14 -5.23 3.02 2.59
N HIS A 15 -4.25 2.34 2.01
CA HIS A 15 -3.18 2.97 1.22
C HIS A 15 -2.51 1.98 0.27
N LEU A 16 -1.89 2.51 -0.77
CA LEU A 16 -0.91 1.81 -1.60
C LEU A 16 0.49 2.22 -1.13
N THR A 17 1.34 1.25 -0.85
CA THR A 17 2.73 1.52 -0.48
C THR A 17 3.60 1.60 -1.72
N LEU A 18 4.30 2.72 -1.92
CA LEU A 18 5.29 2.91 -2.98
C LEU A 18 6.68 2.45 -2.55
N ALA A 19 7.08 2.77 -1.32
CA ALA A 19 8.35 2.36 -0.73
C ALA A 19 8.20 2.19 0.78
N PHE A 20 8.88 1.20 1.34
CA PHE A 20 8.94 0.97 2.78
C PHE A 20 10.35 1.23 3.29
N LEU A 21 10.52 2.27 4.14
CA LEU A 21 11.82 2.72 4.59
C LEU A 21 12.28 2.04 5.89
N GLY A 22 11.34 1.50 6.66
CA GLY A 22 11.65 1.01 8.01
C GLY A 22 11.94 2.17 8.98
N HIS A 23 12.86 1.95 9.92
CA HIS A 23 13.28 3.00 10.85
C HIS A 23 14.12 4.05 10.12
N THR A 24 13.66 5.28 10.14
CA THR A 24 14.33 6.44 9.54
C THR A 24 14.50 7.52 10.60
N PRO A 25 15.73 8.02 10.85
CA PRO A 25 15.97 9.09 11.80
C PRO A 25 15.23 10.39 11.40
N ASP A 26 14.78 11.16 12.38
CA ASP A 26 14.00 12.38 12.14
C ASP A 26 14.75 13.41 11.31
N GLU A 27 16.09 13.51 11.49
CA GLU A 27 16.96 14.39 10.69
C GLU A 27 17.04 14.04 9.20
N ARG A 28 16.52 12.87 8.80
CA ARG A 28 16.47 12.42 7.40
C ARG A 28 15.08 12.62 6.75
N LEU A 29 14.12 13.21 7.48
CA LEU A 29 12.75 13.38 6.97
C LEU A 29 12.68 14.34 5.78
N ASP A 30 13.53 15.37 5.74
CA ASP A 30 13.61 16.29 4.60
C ASP A 30 14.11 15.56 3.34
N ASP A 31 15.05 14.64 3.49
CA ASP A 31 15.53 13.79 2.40
C ASP A 31 14.43 12.86 1.86
N VAL A 32 13.65 12.28 2.76
CA VAL A 32 12.50 11.42 2.38
C VAL A 32 11.44 12.24 1.64
N SER A 33 11.12 13.41 2.18
CA SER A 33 10.14 14.33 1.56
C SER A 33 10.61 14.83 0.19
N GLY A 34 11.90 15.13 0.06
CA GLY A 34 12.52 15.48 -1.22
C GLY A 34 12.46 14.35 -2.24
N ALA A 35 12.71 13.10 -1.82
CA ALA A 35 12.58 11.93 -2.70
C ALA A 35 11.12 11.73 -3.18
N ALA A 36 10.15 11.95 -2.30
CA ALA A 36 8.73 11.90 -2.64
C ALA A 36 8.36 13.02 -3.63
N ALA A 37 8.81 14.25 -3.40
CA ALA A 37 8.58 15.38 -4.29
C ALA A 37 9.17 15.15 -5.69
N ASP A 38 10.39 14.62 -5.78
CA ASP A 38 11.04 14.30 -7.06
C ASP A 38 10.28 13.22 -7.84
N ALA A 39 9.72 12.23 -7.15
CA ALA A 39 8.89 11.20 -7.77
C ALA A 39 7.56 11.78 -8.27
N ALA A 40 6.88 12.56 -7.43
CA ALA A 40 5.58 13.17 -7.72
C ALA A 40 5.65 14.15 -8.91
N ALA A 41 6.75 14.91 -9.02
CA ALA A 41 6.95 15.89 -10.09
C ALA A 41 7.06 15.29 -11.50
N ARG A 42 7.14 13.95 -11.62
CA ARG A 42 7.28 13.25 -12.91
C ARG A 42 5.99 12.65 -13.43
N VAL A 43 4.96 12.57 -12.59
CA VAL A 43 3.71 11.87 -12.90
C VAL A 43 2.54 12.82 -12.77
N SER A 44 1.73 12.95 -13.82
CA SER A 44 0.49 13.73 -13.78
C SER A 44 -0.58 13.02 -12.95
N PRO A 45 -1.59 13.75 -12.42
CA PRO A 45 -2.75 13.12 -11.80
C PRO A 45 -3.39 12.07 -12.71
N PHE A 46 -3.81 10.96 -12.12
CA PHE A 46 -4.34 9.82 -12.86
C PHE A 46 -5.48 9.14 -12.12
N THR A 47 -6.31 8.42 -12.87
CA THR A 47 -7.36 7.59 -12.30
C THR A 47 -6.78 6.27 -11.82
N LEU A 48 -7.19 5.85 -10.63
CA LEU A 48 -6.90 4.54 -10.06
C LEU A 48 -8.20 3.75 -9.90
N SER A 49 -8.22 2.50 -10.36
CA SER A 49 -9.33 1.58 -10.14
C SER A 49 -8.87 0.17 -9.78
N PHE A 50 -9.78 -0.64 -9.23
CA PHE A 50 -9.52 -2.00 -8.77
C PHE A 50 -10.54 -2.96 -9.39
N ASP A 51 -10.09 -4.16 -9.81
CA ASP A 51 -10.94 -5.15 -10.48
C ASP A 51 -10.84 -6.57 -9.90
N ARG A 52 -9.82 -6.83 -9.08
CA ARG A 52 -9.58 -8.17 -8.53
C ARG A 52 -9.21 -8.16 -7.07
N ALA A 53 -9.65 -9.19 -6.35
CA ALA A 53 -9.15 -9.52 -5.02
C ALA A 53 -8.07 -10.58 -5.10
N GLY A 54 -7.17 -10.57 -4.14
CA GLY A 54 -6.13 -11.57 -4.01
C GLY A 54 -5.67 -11.75 -2.59
N ARG A 55 -4.71 -12.64 -2.41
CA ARG A 55 -4.13 -12.98 -1.11
C ARG A 55 -2.62 -13.16 -1.19
N PHE A 56 -1.94 -12.89 -0.08
CA PHE A 56 -0.54 -13.28 0.10
C PHE A 56 -0.42 -14.27 1.28
N PRO A 57 0.36 -15.35 1.13
CA PRO A 57 0.86 -15.90 -0.12
C PRO A 57 -0.30 -16.37 -1.01
N ASP A 58 -0.06 -16.45 -2.32
CA ASP A 58 -1.03 -16.91 -3.32
C ASP A 58 -1.45 -18.38 -3.12
N ARG A 59 -0.54 -19.18 -2.57
CA ARG A 59 -0.76 -20.58 -2.22
C ARG A 59 -0.59 -20.82 -0.72
N GLY A 60 -1.33 -21.78 -0.19
CA GLY A 60 -1.28 -22.15 1.21
C GLY A 60 -2.16 -21.26 2.07
N ARG A 61 -1.73 -21.01 3.32
CA ARG A 61 -2.49 -20.23 4.30
C ARG A 61 -2.39 -18.72 3.97
N PRO A 62 -3.50 -18.05 3.65
CA PRO A 62 -3.51 -16.62 3.41
C PRO A 62 -3.16 -15.84 4.68
N ARG A 63 -2.41 -14.76 4.54
CA ARG A 63 -2.05 -13.83 5.62
C ARG A 63 -2.57 -12.42 5.36
N VAL A 64 -2.66 -12.04 4.09
CA VAL A 64 -3.07 -10.71 3.65
C VAL A 64 -4.12 -10.87 2.56
N VAL A 65 -5.17 -10.07 2.64
CA VAL A 65 -6.21 -9.92 1.61
C VAL A 65 -6.05 -8.55 0.99
N TRP A 66 -6.03 -8.46 -0.33
CA TRP A 66 -5.74 -7.23 -1.06
C TRP A 66 -6.59 -7.09 -2.32
N LEU A 67 -6.68 -5.84 -2.82
CA LEU A 67 -7.19 -5.53 -4.16
C LEU A 67 -6.05 -5.22 -5.11
N GLY A 68 -6.17 -5.74 -6.32
CA GLY A 68 -5.28 -5.45 -7.44
C GLY A 68 -5.80 -4.33 -8.31
N ILE A 69 -4.87 -3.57 -8.87
CA ILE A 69 -5.15 -2.41 -9.71
C ILE A 69 -5.60 -2.86 -11.09
N ALA A 70 -6.65 -2.23 -11.62
CA ALA A 70 -7.13 -2.38 -13.00
C ALA A 70 -6.64 -1.23 -13.87
N GLU A 71 -6.80 0.02 -13.41
CA GLU A 71 -6.37 1.23 -14.12
C GLU A 71 -5.39 2.00 -13.23
N GLY A 72 -4.40 2.64 -13.84
CA GLY A 72 -3.41 3.47 -13.14
C GLY A 72 -2.19 2.71 -12.63
N GLU A 73 -2.05 1.39 -12.84
CA GLU A 73 -0.92 0.60 -12.36
C GLU A 73 0.42 1.12 -12.91
N ALA A 74 0.47 1.51 -14.18
CA ALA A 74 1.68 2.06 -14.79
C ALA A 74 2.15 3.34 -14.08
N SER A 75 1.23 4.25 -13.76
CA SER A 75 1.54 5.48 -13.03
C SER A 75 2.00 5.20 -11.60
N VAL A 76 1.40 4.21 -10.91
CA VAL A 76 1.86 3.78 -9.58
C VAL A 76 3.27 3.19 -9.63
N LEU A 77 3.57 2.38 -10.65
CA LEU A 77 4.92 1.82 -10.85
C LEU A 77 5.94 2.92 -11.17
N GLU A 78 5.58 3.91 -11.99
CA GLU A 78 6.44 5.05 -12.29
C GLU A 78 6.74 5.88 -11.05
N LEU A 79 5.75 6.16 -10.21
CA LEU A 79 5.94 6.77 -8.89
C LEU A 79 6.90 5.97 -8.03
N GLY A 80 6.74 4.64 -7.98
CA GLY A 80 7.63 3.74 -7.24
C GLY A 80 9.07 3.79 -7.74
N VAL A 81 9.28 3.76 -9.07
CA VAL A 81 10.62 3.89 -9.68
C VAL A 81 11.24 5.23 -9.34
N GLY A 82 10.47 6.32 -9.43
CA GLY A 82 10.91 7.66 -9.06
C GLY A 82 11.28 7.76 -7.58
N ALA A 83 10.45 7.21 -6.69
CA ALA A 83 10.71 7.17 -5.25
C ALA A 83 12.00 6.38 -4.94
N TYR A 84 12.20 5.20 -5.53
CA TYR A 84 13.41 4.41 -5.35
C TYR A 84 14.66 5.15 -5.83
N ALA A 85 14.60 5.83 -6.98
CA ALA A 85 15.70 6.64 -7.49
C ALA A 85 16.02 7.80 -6.54
N GLY A 86 15.00 8.52 -6.07
CA GLY A 86 15.14 9.63 -5.12
C GLY A 86 15.69 9.20 -3.76
N LEU A 87 15.28 8.04 -3.25
CA LEU A 87 15.79 7.47 -1.99
C LEU A 87 17.28 7.05 -2.13
N ARG A 88 17.63 6.37 -3.23
CA ARG A 88 19.03 5.95 -3.50
C ARG A 88 19.97 7.15 -3.64
N SER A 89 19.57 8.20 -4.39
CA SER A 89 20.39 9.40 -4.58
C SER A 89 20.71 10.14 -3.28
N ARG A 90 19.87 9.96 -2.26
CA ARG A 90 20.02 10.50 -0.91
C ARG A 90 20.63 9.52 0.09
N SER A 91 21.08 8.35 -0.38
CA SER A 91 21.63 7.27 0.47
C SER A 91 20.70 6.86 1.62
N LEU A 92 19.40 6.87 1.37
CA LEU A 92 18.37 6.39 2.29
C LEU A 92 18.21 4.87 2.15
N ARG A 93 18.05 4.19 3.27
CA ARG A 93 17.72 2.75 3.27
C ARG A 93 16.22 2.56 3.08
N PHE A 94 15.85 1.57 2.29
CA PHE A 94 14.47 1.16 2.06
C PHE A 94 14.43 -0.30 1.59
N ASP A 95 13.24 -0.89 1.55
CA ASP A 95 13.03 -2.23 1.00
C ASP A 95 13.11 -2.16 -0.54
N GLU A 96 14.18 -2.73 -1.11
CA GLU A 96 14.46 -2.69 -2.55
C GLU A 96 13.79 -3.82 -3.35
N ARG A 97 12.93 -4.60 -2.73
CA ARG A 97 12.17 -5.63 -3.46
C ARG A 97 11.33 -4.97 -4.56
N PRO A 98 11.11 -5.68 -5.68
CA PRO A 98 10.24 -5.17 -6.73
C PRO A 98 8.89 -4.72 -6.19
N LEU A 99 8.46 -3.53 -6.60
CA LEU A 99 7.16 -3.01 -6.21
C LEU A 99 6.04 -3.88 -6.80
N ALA A 100 5.16 -4.36 -5.94
CA ALA A 100 3.93 -5.07 -6.30
C ALA A 100 2.74 -4.27 -5.76
N PRO A 101 2.20 -3.33 -6.56
CA PRO A 101 1.15 -2.43 -6.08
C PRO A 101 -0.12 -3.20 -5.71
N HIS A 102 -0.60 -2.99 -4.48
CA HIS A 102 -1.84 -3.59 -4.01
C HIS A 102 -2.43 -2.78 -2.86
N LEU A 103 -3.76 -2.81 -2.74
CA LEU A 103 -4.48 -2.20 -1.62
C LEU A 103 -4.79 -3.28 -0.58
N THR A 104 -4.12 -3.28 0.55
CA THR A 104 -4.41 -4.22 1.64
C THR A 104 -5.76 -3.91 2.29
N LEU A 105 -6.69 -4.87 2.26
CA LEU A 105 -8.02 -4.75 2.89
C LEU A 105 -8.06 -5.33 4.29
N ALA A 106 -7.36 -6.44 4.50
CA ALA A 106 -7.38 -7.16 5.77
C ALA A 106 -6.15 -8.05 5.95
N ARG A 107 -5.89 -8.42 7.20
CA ARG A 107 -4.93 -9.45 7.58
C ARG A 107 -5.65 -10.61 8.25
N VAL A 108 -5.24 -11.82 7.93
CA VAL A 108 -5.73 -13.01 8.64
C VAL A 108 -5.04 -13.06 10.01
N ALA A 109 -5.84 -13.28 11.05
CA ALA A 109 -5.31 -13.38 12.41
C ALA A 109 -4.31 -14.54 12.51
N GLU A 110 -3.23 -14.35 13.27
CA GLU A 110 -2.16 -15.36 13.39
C GLU A 110 -2.65 -16.62 14.06
N ASP A 111 -3.58 -16.49 15.00
CA ASP A 111 -4.25 -17.55 15.76
C ASP A 111 -5.43 -18.20 15.03
N ALA A 112 -5.77 -17.74 13.82
CA ALA A 112 -6.82 -18.35 13.03
C ALA A 112 -6.51 -19.83 12.74
N SER A 113 -7.51 -20.69 12.88
CA SER A 113 -7.39 -22.10 12.53
C SER A 113 -7.18 -22.32 11.02
N SER A 114 -6.69 -23.49 10.63
CA SER A 114 -6.56 -23.84 9.20
C SER A 114 -7.91 -23.85 8.48
N ALA A 115 -9.00 -24.22 9.16
CA ALA A 115 -10.35 -24.21 8.60
C ALA A 115 -10.81 -22.76 8.32
N GLU A 116 -10.62 -21.85 9.27
CA GLU A 116 -10.93 -20.41 9.09
C GLU A 116 -10.11 -19.79 7.97
N ALA A 117 -8.81 -20.07 7.91
CA ALA A 117 -7.95 -19.57 6.84
C ALA A 117 -8.39 -20.09 5.46
N LYS A 118 -8.83 -21.35 5.36
CA LYS A 118 -9.39 -21.92 4.12
C LYS A 118 -10.70 -21.24 3.73
N THR A 119 -11.57 -20.96 4.71
CA THR A 119 -12.84 -20.22 4.47
C THR A 119 -12.57 -18.81 3.96
N VAL A 120 -11.57 -18.12 4.51
CA VAL A 120 -11.13 -16.80 4.00
C VAL A 120 -10.67 -16.94 2.55
N GLY A 121 -9.86 -17.95 2.23
CA GLY A 121 -9.39 -18.18 0.86
C GLY A 121 -10.54 -18.34 -0.14
N ALA A 122 -11.52 -19.20 0.17
CA ALA A 122 -12.69 -19.41 -0.68
C ALA A 122 -13.54 -18.14 -0.84
N ALA A 123 -13.72 -17.38 0.25
CA ALA A 123 -14.48 -16.12 0.20
C ALA A 123 -13.81 -15.05 -0.68
N ILE A 124 -12.47 -15.05 -0.77
CA ILE A 124 -11.73 -14.13 -1.66
C ILE A 124 -11.95 -14.53 -3.13
N ASP A 125 -11.90 -15.82 -3.42
CA ASP A 125 -12.06 -16.35 -4.78
C ASP A 125 -13.48 -16.05 -5.35
N GLU A 126 -14.48 -15.83 -4.48
CA GLU A 126 -15.87 -15.49 -4.82
C GLU A 126 -16.20 -14.00 -4.68
N LEU A 127 -15.23 -13.18 -4.25
CA LEU A 127 -15.48 -11.78 -3.95
C LEU A 127 -15.72 -10.96 -5.23
N ALA A 128 -16.94 -10.47 -5.40
CA ALA A 128 -17.26 -9.46 -6.41
C ALA A 128 -16.73 -8.10 -5.94
N ILE A 129 -15.89 -7.48 -6.75
CA ILE A 129 -15.37 -6.14 -6.49
C ILE A 129 -16.33 -5.13 -7.12
N PRO A 130 -16.91 -4.21 -6.32
CA PRO A 130 -17.67 -3.11 -6.90
C PRO A 130 -16.72 -2.21 -7.71
N GLU A 131 -17.28 -1.44 -8.63
CA GLU A 131 -16.48 -0.44 -9.33
C GLU A 131 -15.96 0.61 -8.33
N LEU A 132 -14.67 0.53 -8.05
CA LEU A 132 -13.96 1.46 -7.18
C LEU A 132 -13.01 2.27 -8.04
N ARG A 133 -13.26 3.58 -8.13
CA ARG A 133 -12.51 4.48 -9.00
C ARG A 133 -12.34 5.83 -8.32
N PHE A 134 -11.15 6.40 -8.36
CA PHE A 134 -10.84 7.72 -7.82
C PHE A 134 -9.61 8.34 -8.49
N GLU A 135 -9.49 9.66 -8.39
CA GLU A 135 -8.33 10.40 -8.89
C GLU A 135 -7.21 10.42 -7.83
N VAL A 136 -5.99 10.17 -8.29
CA VAL A 136 -4.77 10.31 -7.50
C VAL A 136 -4.11 11.62 -7.89
N GLY A 137 -4.00 12.54 -6.94
CA GLY A 137 -3.41 13.87 -7.15
C GLY A 137 -2.14 14.12 -6.33
N GLU A 138 -1.82 13.23 -5.37
CA GLU A 138 -0.67 13.40 -4.49
C GLU A 138 -0.14 12.06 -3.97
N ILE A 139 1.10 12.06 -3.47
CA ILE A 139 1.65 10.99 -2.63
C ILE A 139 2.01 11.53 -1.26
N ALA A 140 2.09 10.67 -0.26
CA ALA A 140 2.34 11.06 1.11
C ALA A 140 3.53 10.31 1.74
N VAL A 141 4.27 11.00 2.60
CA VAL A 141 5.23 10.40 3.53
C VAL A 141 4.49 10.09 4.82
N ILE A 142 4.41 8.80 5.17
CA ILE A 142 3.62 8.32 6.30
C ILE A 142 4.53 7.73 7.37
N GLN A 143 4.39 8.23 8.60
CA GLN A 143 4.94 7.57 9.79
C GLN A 143 3.96 6.50 10.27
N SER A 144 4.50 5.30 10.53
CA SER A 144 3.74 4.19 11.09
C SER A 144 4.25 3.87 12.51
N VAL A 145 3.38 4.02 13.50
CA VAL A 145 3.65 3.62 14.88
C VAL A 145 2.81 2.41 15.22
N LEU A 146 3.46 1.31 15.55
CA LEU A 146 2.78 0.08 15.95
C LEU A 146 2.22 0.21 17.37
N SER A 147 0.99 -0.23 17.58
CA SER A 147 0.35 -0.29 18.89
C SER A 147 -0.39 -1.63 19.07
N PRO A 148 -0.73 -2.03 20.29
CA PRO A 148 -1.55 -3.21 20.53
C PRO A 148 -2.93 -3.17 19.84
N LYS A 149 -3.42 -1.97 19.49
CA LYS A 149 -4.68 -1.74 18.77
C LYS A 149 -4.51 -1.68 17.24
N GLY A 150 -3.31 -1.98 16.75
CA GLY A 150 -2.92 -1.89 15.34
C GLY A 150 -2.04 -0.68 15.02
N PRO A 151 -1.61 -0.54 13.77
CA PRO A 151 -0.78 0.57 13.34
C PRO A 151 -1.56 1.89 13.38
N ARG A 152 -0.88 2.95 13.84
CA ARG A 152 -1.34 4.32 13.73
C ARG A 152 -0.48 5.02 12.68
N TYR A 153 -1.11 5.56 11.66
CA TYR A 153 -0.48 6.29 10.58
C TYR A 153 -0.64 7.79 10.80
N THR A 154 0.44 8.53 10.54
CA THR A 154 0.46 9.99 10.57
C THR A 154 1.12 10.48 9.29
N SER A 155 0.45 11.34 8.53
CA SER A 155 1.05 12.00 7.38
C SER A 155 2.03 13.05 7.87
N LEU A 156 3.29 12.93 7.46
CA LEU A 156 4.37 13.85 7.79
C LEU A 156 4.57 14.91 6.69
N ALA A 157 4.35 14.51 5.44
CA ALA A 157 4.43 15.38 4.28
C ALA A 157 3.56 14.83 3.14
N THR A 158 3.13 15.70 2.24
CA THR A 158 2.49 15.35 0.97
C THR A 158 3.24 15.98 -0.19
N ALA A 159 3.25 15.31 -1.33
CA ALA A 159 3.83 15.81 -2.57
C ALA A 159 2.78 15.73 -3.68
N PRO A 160 2.27 16.87 -4.19
CA PRO A 160 1.32 16.89 -5.30
C PRO A 160 1.97 16.36 -6.56
N LEU A 161 1.20 15.65 -7.38
CA LEU A 161 1.63 15.20 -8.70
C LEU A 161 1.80 16.40 -9.63
N ALA A 162 2.56 16.20 -10.73
CA ALA A 162 2.84 17.26 -11.67
C ALA A 162 1.55 17.84 -12.26
N HIS A 163 1.36 19.16 -12.17
CA HIS A 163 0.33 19.85 -12.93
C HIS A 163 0.90 20.14 -14.33
N ASN A 164 0.18 19.67 -15.36
CA ASN A 164 0.43 20.07 -16.75
C ASN A 164 -0.08 21.50 -16.99
#